data_7cc03706e551fa1786b9371e341b305d
#
_entry.id   7cc03706e551fa1786b9371e341b305d
#
_cell.length_a   1.000
_cell.length_b   1.000
_cell.length_c   1.000
_cell.angle_alpha   90.00
_cell.angle_beta   90.00
_cell.angle_gamma   90.00
#
_symmetry.space_group_name_H-M   'P 1'
#
loop_
_entity.id
_entity.type
_entity.pdbx_description
1 polymer ?
#
loop_
_entity_poly.entity_id
_entity_poly.type
_entity_poly.pdbx_seq_one_letter_code
_entity_poly.pdbx_strand_id
1 'polypeptide(L)'
;MTDLTLLGIETSCDETAAAVVRLPDAGPVRVLSSIVSSQTAAIGGMGGVVPEIAARAHVEIIDTIIAEALTAAGVGFAGLSGVAATAGPGLVGGVMVGLSAGKAIAMARGLPLVAVNHLEGHALSPRLAADLPYPFLLLLVSGGHRGPWRGRCARPVAGRWRPGRRRPGRACRARL
;
A
#
# COMPACT_ATOMS: atom_id res chain seq x y z
N MET A 1 -18.06 9.56 -16.31
CA MET A 1 -17.79 8.50 -15.30
C MET A 1 -17.96 9.15 -13.95
N THR A 2 -18.29 8.40 -12.89
CA THR A 2 -18.44 8.96 -11.53
C THR A 2 -17.11 8.89 -10.81
N ASP A 3 -16.80 9.87 -9.96
CA ASP A 3 -15.63 9.84 -9.07
C ASP A 3 -15.56 8.52 -8.30
N LEU A 4 -14.38 7.91 -8.24
CA LEU A 4 -14.14 6.73 -7.43
C LEU A 4 -13.49 7.12 -6.11
N THR A 5 -14.05 6.69 -5.00
CA THR A 5 -13.48 6.87 -3.66
C THR A 5 -13.06 5.52 -3.11
N LEU A 6 -11.77 5.36 -2.80
CA LEU A 6 -11.17 4.09 -2.38
C LEU A 6 -10.60 4.21 -0.97
N LEU A 7 -10.81 3.17 -0.17
CA LEU A 7 -10.10 2.96 1.09
C LEU A 7 -8.87 2.11 0.82
N GLY A 8 -7.68 2.61 1.14
CA GLY A 8 -6.42 1.86 1.11
C GLY A 8 -6.00 1.41 2.49
N ILE A 9 -5.49 0.19 2.62
CA ILE A 9 -5.03 -0.40 3.90
C ILE A 9 -3.63 -1.01 3.70
N GLU A 10 -2.71 -0.68 4.61
CA GLU A 10 -1.32 -1.17 4.59
C GLU A 10 -0.90 -1.64 5.99
N THR A 11 -0.43 -2.89 6.09
CA THR A 11 0.05 -3.51 7.32
C THR A 11 1.19 -4.51 7.06
N SER A 12 1.92 -4.34 5.96
CA SER A 12 2.87 -5.37 5.51
C SER A 12 4.21 -5.36 6.26
N CYS A 13 4.50 -4.33 7.05
CA CYS A 13 5.75 -4.22 7.80
C CYS A 13 5.49 -3.83 9.27
N ASP A 14 5.95 -2.68 9.71
CA ASP A 14 5.92 -2.20 11.10
C ASP A 14 4.97 -1.00 11.30
N GLU A 15 4.26 -0.62 10.26
CA GLU A 15 3.28 0.45 10.30
C GLU A 15 1.88 -0.07 9.99
N THR A 16 0.89 0.44 10.74
CA THR A 16 -0.53 0.26 10.41
C THR A 16 -1.01 1.54 9.77
N ALA A 17 -1.46 1.48 8.54
CA ALA A 17 -1.91 2.65 7.82
C ALA A 17 -3.24 2.43 7.10
N ALA A 18 -4.05 3.50 7.06
CA ALA A 18 -5.22 3.59 6.20
C ALA A 18 -5.32 4.98 5.57
N ALA A 19 -5.77 5.03 4.34
CA ALA A 19 -5.94 6.25 3.59
C ALA A 19 -7.22 6.22 2.77
N VAL A 20 -7.84 7.37 2.57
CA VAL A 20 -8.94 7.52 1.63
C VAL A 20 -8.47 8.38 0.46
N VAL A 21 -8.60 7.85 -0.74
CA VAL A 21 -8.23 8.54 -1.97
C VAL A 21 -9.43 8.69 -2.89
N ARG A 22 -9.49 9.79 -3.61
CA ARG A 22 -10.49 10.04 -4.64
C ARG A 22 -9.82 10.16 -5.99
N LEU A 23 -10.28 9.35 -6.91
CA LEU A 23 -9.95 9.43 -8.33
C LEU A 23 -11.13 10.13 -9.03
N PRO A 24 -10.99 11.42 -9.37
CA PRO A 24 -12.04 12.14 -10.08
C PRO A 24 -12.13 11.65 -11.53
N ASP A 25 -13.27 11.86 -12.17
CA ASP A 25 -13.46 11.55 -13.59
C ASP A 25 -12.47 12.31 -14.48
N ALA A 26 -12.11 13.53 -14.08
CA ALA A 26 -11.08 14.34 -14.72
C ALA A 26 -10.22 15.04 -13.68
N GLY A 27 -8.91 15.04 -13.91
CA GLY A 27 -7.92 15.68 -13.03
C GLY A 27 -7.11 14.71 -12.18
N PRO A 28 -6.26 15.22 -11.29
CA PRO A 28 -5.34 14.41 -10.50
C PRO A 28 -6.07 13.68 -9.37
N VAL A 29 -5.50 12.54 -8.96
CA VAL A 29 -5.90 11.82 -7.74
C VAL A 29 -5.77 12.73 -6.53
N ARG A 30 -6.74 12.67 -5.62
CA ARG A 30 -6.75 13.46 -4.38
C ARG A 30 -6.67 12.52 -3.18
N VAL A 31 -5.68 12.75 -2.31
CA VAL A 31 -5.62 12.10 -1.00
C VAL A 31 -6.54 12.88 -0.06
N LEU A 32 -7.63 12.26 0.38
CA LEU A 32 -8.59 12.88 1.30
C LEU A 32 -8.15 12.73 2.74
N SER A 33 -7.52 11.60 3.08
CA SER A 33 -6.93 11.33 4.39
C SER A 33 -5.79 10.33 4.25
N SER A 34 -4.85 10.39 5.20
CA SER A 34 -3.78 9.40 5.35
C SER A 34 -3.41 9.32 6.82
N ILE A 35 -3.72 8.21 7.47
CA ILE A 35 -3.46 7.94 8.87
C ILE A 35 -2.42 6.84 8.95
N VAL A 36 -1.36 7.07 9.70
CA VAL A 36 -0.25 6.12 9.87
C VAL A 36 0.06 6.01 11.36
N SER A 37 0.10 4.79 11.87
CA SER A 37 0.55 4.47 13.22
C SER A 37 1.80 3.60 13.14
N SER A 38 2.94 4.12 13.60
CA SER A 38 4.20 3.37 13.65
C SER A 38 4.32 2.63 14.96
N GLN A 39 4.71 1.35 14.89
CA GLN A 39 4.92 0.47 16.04
C GLN A 39 6.34 0.59 16.61
N THR A 40 7.13 1.55 16.16
CA THR A 40 8.55 1.71 16.53
C THR A 40 8.76 1.76 18.04
N ALA A 41 7.82 2.34 18.81
CA ALA A 41 7.89 2.41 20.27
C ALA A 41 7.70 1.04 20.95
N ALA A 42 6.90 0.14 20.38
CA ALA A 42 6.65 -1.20 20.94
C ALA A 42 7.81 -2.17 20.63
N ILE A 43 8.60 -1.90 19.60
CA ILE A 43 9.66 -2.79 19.09
C ILE A 43 11.06 -2.28 19.47
N GLY A 44 11.18 -1.04 19.95
CA GLY A 44 12.44 -0.31 20.14
C GLY A 44 13.47 -0.92 21.10
N GLY A 45 13.13 -2.00 21.82
CA GLY A 45 14.07 -2.71 22.71
C GLY A 45 14.62 -4.02 22.14
N MET A 46 14.16 -4.51 21.00
CA MET A 46 14.45 -5.89 20.55
C MET A 46 15.38 -5.98 19.33
N GLY A 47 15.96 -4.88 18.87
CA GLY A 47 16.94 -4.91 17.77
C GLY A 47 16.39 -5.23 16.39
N GLY A 48 15.07 -5.22 16.21
CA GLY A 48 14.39 -5.46 14.92
C GLY A 48 12.92 -5.80 15.09
N VAL A 49 12.19 -5.88 13.97
CA VAL A 49 10.76 -6.23 13.95
C VAL A 49 10.57 -7.70 14.28
N VAL A 50 9.81 -7.99 15.35
CA VAL A 50 9.37 -9.35 15.68
C VAL A 50 8.01 -9.58 15.01
N PRO A 51 7.93 -10.45 13.97
CA PRO A 51 6.74 -10.56 13.10
C PRO A 51 5.44 -10.85 13.86
N GLU A 52 5.50 -11.68 14.90
CA GLU A 52 4.31 -12.05 15.68
C GLU A 52 3.81 -10.88 16.54
N ILE A 53 4.72 -10.12 17.14
CA ILE A 53 4.36 -8.92 17.94
C ILE A 53 3.79 -7.86 17.02
N ALA A 54 4.39 -7.64 15.85
CA ALA A 54 3.88 -6.71 14.87
C ALA A 54 2.46 -7.09 14.40
N ALA A 55 2.22 -8.36 14.11
CA ALA A 55 0.89 -8.82 13.69
C ALA A 55 -0.19 -8.57 14.76
N ARG A 56 0.12 -8.82 16.04
CA ARG A 56 -0.79 -8.53 17.16
C ARG A 56 -1.10 -7.04 17.28
N ALA A 57 -0.06 -6.22 17.21
CA ALA A 57 -0.22 -4.76 17.28
C ALA A 57 -1.07 -4.21 16.11
N HIS A 58 -0.94 -4.78 14.91
CA HIS A 58 -1.82 -4.43 13.80
C HIS A 58 -3.29 -4.76 14.11
N VAL A 59 -3.56 -5.95 14.67
CA VAL A 59 -4.94 -6.37 15.03
C VAL A 59 -5.57 -5.41 16.03
N GLU A 60 -4.79 -4.94 17.01
CA GLU A 60 -5.28 -4.10 18.09
C GLU A 60 -5.74 -2.70 17.65
N ILE A 61 -5.20 -2.18 16.53
CA ILE A 61 -5.44 -0.79 16.14
C ILE A 61 -6.04 -0.61 14.74
N ILE A 62 -6.15 -1.67 13.93
CA ILE A 62 -6.54 -1.56 12.52
C ILE A 62 -7.92 -0.93 12.33
N ASP A 63 -8.88 -1.26 13.18
CA ASP A 63 -10.23 -0.73 13.14
C ASP A 63 -10.27 0.77 13.47
N THR A 64 -9.52 1.18 14.48
CA THR A 64 -9.35 2.58 14.87
C THR A 64 -8.74 3.39 13.74
N ILE A 65 -7.64 2.91 13.14
CA ILE A 65 -6.95 3.59 12.05
C ILE A 65 -7.86 3.74 10.81
N ILE A 66 -8.65 2.70 10.49
CA ILE A 66 -9.63 2.77 9.40
C ILE A 66 -10.73 3.79 9.72
N ALA A 67 -11.27 3.77 10.95
CA ALA A 67 -12.31 4.71 11.36
C ALA A 67 -11.82 6.17 11.34
N GLU A 68 -10.61 6.42 11.81
CA GLU A 68 -9.98 7.74 11.75
C GLU A 68 -9.77 8.21 10.31
N ALA A 69 -9.30 7.33 9.43
CA ALA A 69 -9.10 7.67 8.01
C ALA A 69 -10.42 8.07 7.33
N LEU A 70 -11.49 7.32 7.58
CA LEU A 70 -12.82 7.62 7.05
C LEU A 70 -13.36 8.93 7.62
N THR A 71 -13.22 9.15 8.92
CA THR A 71 -13.67 10.37 9.60
C THR A 71 -12.92 11.60 9.09
N ALA A 72 -11.60 11.52 9.00
CA ALA A 72 -10.77 12.61 8.48
C ALA A 72 -11.06 12.94 7.02
N ALA A 73 -11.47 11.96 6.23
CA ALA A 73 -11.90 12.16 4.84
C ALA A 73 -13.32 12.70 4.70
N GLY A 74 -14.12 12.71 5.78
CA GLY A 74 -15.55 13.02 5.73
C GLY A 74 -16.36 12.01 4.91
N VAL A 75 -15.92 10.74 4.85
CA VAL A 75 -16.51 9.69 4.03
C VAL A 75 -16.90 8.51 4.92
N GLY A 76 -18.15 8.06 4.83
CA GLY A 76 -18.57 6.81 5.45
C GLY A 76 -18.36 5.60 4.52
N PHE A 77 -18.50 4.40 5.06
CA PHE A 77 -18.42 3.16 4.26
C PHE A 77 -19.36 3.13 3.06
N ALA A 78 -20.51 3.81 3.13
CA ALA A 78 -21.48 3.88 2.04
C ALA A 78 -20.97 4.74 0.85
N GLY A 79 -20.02 5.65 1.10
CA GLY A 79 -19.43 6.50 0.06
C GLY A 79 -18.21 5.89 -0.63
N LEU A 80 -17.82 4.67 -0.26
CA LEU A 80 -16.71 3.98 -0.89
C LEU A 80 -17.13 3.30 -2.19
N SER A 81 -16.28 3.36 -3.18
CA SER A 81 -16.41 2.66 -4.47
C SER A 81 -15.62 1.36 -4.50
N GLY A 82 -14.68 1.17 -3.58
CA GLY A 82 -13.84 -0.03 -3.49
C GLY A 82 -12.86 0.04 -2.32
N VAL A 83 -12.21 -1.09 -2.07
CA VAL A 83 -11.17 -1.25 -1.06
C VAL A 83 -9.90 -1.73 -1.73
N ALA A 84 -8.77 -1.16 -1.36
CA ALA A 84 -7.44 -1.63 -1.75
C ALA A 84 -6.67 -2.06 -0.50
N ALA A 85 -6.02 -3.22 -0.53
CA ALA A 85 -5.21 -3.67 0.59
C ALA A 85 -3.92 -4.31 0.09
N THR A 86 -2.84 -4.11 0.82
CA THR A 86 -1.57 -4.75 0.51
C THR A 86 -1.67 -6.26 0.70
N ALA A 87 -1.30 -6.99 -0.37
CA ALA A 87 -1.33 -8.46 -0.40
C ALA A 87 0.08 -9.09 -0.40
N GLY A 88 1.11 -8.28 -0.23
CA GLY A 88 2.52 -8.65 -0.18
C GLY A 88 3.36 -7.94 -1.24
N PRO A 89 4.70 -8.12 -1.21
CA PRO A 89 5.46 -8.83 -0.18
C PRO A 89 5.47 -8.08 1.17
N GLY A 90 5.74 -8.82 2.24
CA GLY A 90 5.80 -8.28 3.60
C GLY A 90 5.83 -9.38 4.66
N LEU A 91 5.72 -9.01 5.92
CA LEU A 91 5.57 -9.94 7.02
C LEU A 91 4.21 -10.62 6.93
N VAL A 92 4.20 -11.94 6.80
CA VAL A 92 2.97 -12.71 6.51
C VAL A 92 1.83 -12.37 7.48
N GLY A 93 2.13 -12.35 8.80
CA GLY A 93 1.14 -12.01 9.82
C GLY A 93 0.56 -10.61 9.65
N GLY A 94 1.40 -9.61 9.42
CA GLY A 94 0.96 -8.24 9.16
C GLY A 94 0.11 -8.14 7.90
N VAL A 95 0.60 -8.66 6.76
CA VAL A 95 -0.16 -8.68 5.50
C VAL A 95 -1.54 -9.30 5.68
N MET A 96 -1.63 -10.41 6.43
CA MET A 96 -2.92 -11.08 6.67
C MET A 96 -3.92 -10.19 7.42
N VAL A 97 -3.46 -9.37 8.37
CA VAL A 97 -4.35 -8.49 9.13
C VAL A 97 -5.04 -7.47 8.22
N GLY A 98 -4.27 -6.66 7.50
CA GLY A 98 -4.83 -5.62 6.63
C GLY A 98 -5.64 -6.20 5.46
N LEU A 99 -5.14 -7.27 4.84
CA LEU A 99 -5.85 -7.93 3.75
C LEU A 99 -7.18 -8.55 4.21
N SER A 100 -7.23 -9.15 5.41
CA SER A 100 -8.46 -9.72 5.96
C SER A 100 -9.46 -8.62 6.33
N ALA A 101 -9.01 -7.53 6.95
CA ALA A 101 -9.86 -6.37 7.23
C ALA A 101 -10.43 -5.78 5.93
N GLY A 102 -9.60 -5.59 4.91
CA GLY A 102 -10.04 -5.11 3.59
C GLY A 102 -11.05 -6.04 2.93
N LYS A 103 -10.84 -7.35 3.00
CA LYS A 103 -11.80 -8.35 2.50
C LYS A 103 -13.13 -8.29 3.23
N ALA A 104 -13.10 -8.20 4.57
CA ALA A 104 -14.30 -8.13 5.38
C ALA A 104 -15.15 -6.91 5.02
N ILE A 105 -14.53 -5.74 4.90
CA ILE A 105 -15.20 -4.50 4.50
C ILE A 105 -15.78 -4.63 3.09
N ALA A 106 -14.97 -5.10 2.13
CA ALA A 106 -15.40 -5.27 0.74
C ALA A 106 -16.60 -6.21 0.64
N MET A 107 -16.55 -7.36 1.33
CA MET A 107 -17.66 -8.34 1.37
C MET A 107 -18.92 -7.76 2.02
N ALA A 108 -18.79 -7.11 3.18
CA ALA A 108 -19.90 -6.55 3.91
C ALA A 108 -20.63 -5.44 3.15
N ARG A 109 -19.90 -4.74 2.29
CA ARG A 109 -20.42 -3.60 1.49
C ARG A 109 -20.70 -3.94 0.03
N GLY A 110 -20.41 -5.16 -0.41
CA GLY A 110 -20.53 -5.54 -1.82
C GLY A 110 -19.58 -4.76 -2.74
N LEU A 111 -18.41 -4.37 -2.24
CA LEU A 111 -17.44 -3.55 -2.96
C LEU A 111 -16.34 -4.42 -3.59
N PRO A 112 -15.74 -3.98 -4.71
CA PRO A 112 -14.55 -4.62 -5.25
C PRO A 112 -13.37 -4.46 -4.29
N LEU A 113 -12.53 -5.51 -4.21
CA LEU A 113 -11.25 -5.50 -3.50
C LEU A 113 -10.10 -5.55 -4.51
N VAL A 114 -9.16 -4.64 -4.36
CA VAL A 114 -7.91 -4.62 -5.13
C VAL A 114 -6.76 -5.07 -4.24
N ALA A 115 -6.15 -6.19 -4.60
CA ALA A 115 -4.95 -6.68 -3.93
C ALA A 115 -3.71 -5.94 -4.49
N VAL A 116 -3.06 -5.15 -3.67
CA VAL A 116 -1.93 -4.28 -4.07
C VAL A 116 -0.60 -4.94 -3.68
N ASN A 117 0.37 -4.88 -4.59
CA ASN A 117 1.74 -5.24 -4.26
C ASN A 117 2.40 -4.08 -3.51
N HIS A 118 2.97 -4.34 -2.32
CA HIS A 118 3.63 -3.35 -1.47
C HIS A 118 4.69 -2.52 -2.22
N LEU A 119 5.53 -3.18 -3.01
CA LEU A 119 6.59 -2.51 -3.78
C LEU A 119 6.02 -1.70 -4.96
N GLU A 120 4.90 -2.12 -5.52
CA GLU A 120 4.18 -1.35 -6.52
C GLU A 120 3.55 -0.10 -5.90
N GLY A 121 3.02 -0.19 -4.69
CA GLY A 121 2.56 0.96 -3.91
C GLY A 121 3.67 2.00 -3.75
N HIS A 122 4.87 1.58 -3.34
CA HIS A 122 6.03 2.46 -3.27
C HIS A 122 6.42 3.03 -4.64
N ALA A 123 6.39 2.22 -5.69
CA ALA A 123 6.74 2.65 -7.03
C ALA A 123 5.79 3.71 -7.60
N LEU A 124 4.52 3.66 -7.22
CA LEU A 124 3.48 4.55 -7.74
C LEU A 124 3.25 5.78 -6.86
N SER A 125 3.68 5.76 -5.58
CA SER A 125 3.47 6.87 -4.65
C SER A 125 3.99 8.24 -5.14
N PRO A 126 5.13 8.36 -5.87
CA PRO A 126 5.57 9.66 -6.39
C PRO A 126 4.58 10.31 -7.35
N ARG A 127 3.72 9.51 -8.01
CA ARG A 127 2.68 10.02 -8.92
C ARG A 127 1.51 10.68 -8.19
N LEU A 128 1.39 10.51 -6.89
CA LEU A 128 0.44 11.27 -6.07
C LEU A 128 0.90 12.71 -5.84
N ALA A 129 2.22 12.96 -5.87
CA ALA A 129 2.81 14.27 -5.62
C ALA A 129 3.16 15.04 -6.89
N ALA A 130 3.41 14.34 -8.01
CA ALA A 130 3.83 14.93 -9.27
C ALA A 130 3.25 14.16 -10.47
N ASP A 131 3.01 14.87 -11.56
CA ASP A 131 2.62 14.24 -12.82
C ASP A 131 3.85 13.63 -13.50
N LEU A 132 4.17 12.40 -13.11
CA LEU A 132 5.30 11.65 -13.66
C LEU A 132 4.82 10.76 -14.80
N PRO A 133 5.19 11.07 -16.07
CA PRO A 133 4.84 10.22 -17.20
C PRO A 133 5.63 8.90 -17.18
N TYR A 134 5.06 7.86 -17.78
CA TYR A 134 5.78 6.61 -18.02
C TYR A 134 6.61 6.68 -19.31
N PRO A 135 7.79 5.99 -19.37
CA PRO A 135 8.44 5.25 -18.29
C PRO A 135 9.24 6.18 -17.37
N PHE A 136 9.36 5.86 -16.07
CA PHE A 136 10.25 6.55 -15.14
C PHE A 136 11.18 5.56 -14.42
N LEU A 137 12.34 6.05 -13.96
CA LEU A 137 13.28 5.28 -13.18
C LEU A 137 12.97 5.47 -11.69
N LEU A 138 12.78 4.37 -10.98
CA LEU A 138 12.59 4.35 -9.54
C LEU A 138 13.82 3.74 -8.87
N LEU A 139 14.41 4.47 -7.93
CA LEU A 139 15.34 3.93 -6.96
C LEU A 139 14.61 3.69 -5.64
N LEU A 140 14.33 2.42 -5.33
CA LEU A 140 13.75 2.04 -4.05
C LEU A 140 14.88 1.64 -3.08
N VAL A 141 15.05 2.42 -2.01
CA VAL A 141 16.02 2.18 -0.95
C VAL A 141 15.29 2.11 0.38
N SER A 142 15.27 0.94 1.01
CA SER A 142 14.70 0.77 2.33
C SER A 142 15.57 -0.17 3.18
N GLY A 143 15.43 -0.13 4.51
CA GLY A 143 16.18 -0.98 5.43
C GLY A 143 15.94 -2.47 5.23
N GLY A 144 14.77 -2.87 4.76
CA GLY A 144 14.37 -4.26 4.51
C GLY A 144 14.48 -4.72 3.06
N HIS A 145 14.54 -3.81 2.12
CA HIS A 145 14.52 -4.13 0.68
C HIS A 145 15.71 -3.47 -0.01
N ARG A 146 16.81 -4.21 -0.14
CA ARG A 146 18.00 -3.75 -0.87
C ARG A 146 17.99 -4.36 -2.26
N GLY A 147 17.79 -3.56 -3.27
CA GLY A 147 17.98 -3.98 -4.66
C GLY A 147 17.59 -2.89 -5.67
N PRO A 148 18.33 -2.73 -6.77
CA PRO A 148 17.91 -1.87 -7.86
C PRO A 148 16.72 -2.52 -8.56
N TRP A 149 15.56 -1.89 -8.48
CA TRP A 149 14.38 -2.29 -9.23
C TRP A 149 14.39 -1.59 -10.60
N ARG A 150 14.51 -2.37 -11.66
CA ARG A 150 14.09 -1.90 -12.98
C ARG A 150 12.58 -2.17 -13.09
N GLY A 151 11.79 -1.25 -12.61
CA GLY A 151 10.37 -1.22 -12.90
C GLY A 151 10.16 -0.75 -14.34
N ARG A 152 9.95 -1.64 -15.28
CA ARG A 152 9.20 -1.29 -16.47
C ARG A 152 7.73 -1.26 -16.07
N CYS A 153 7.27 -0.17 -15.52
CA CYS A 153 5.85 0.13 -15.50
C CYS A 153 5.45 0.45 -16.94
N ALA A 154 5.15 -0.58 -17.70
CA ALA A 154 4.61 -0.44 -19.02
C ALA A 154 3.08 -0.57 -18.92
N ARG A 155 2.38 0.50 -19.27
CA ARG A 155 0.97 0.62 -19.65
C ARG A 155 -0.09 0.52 -18.54
N PRO A 156 -1.15 1.32 -18.65
CA PRO A 156 -2.34 1.16 -17.83
C PRO A 156 -2.99 -0.20 -18.14
N VAL A 157 -3.15 -0.95 -17.10
CA VAL A 157 -4.04 -2.08 -16.88
C VAL A 157 -4.68 -2.76 -18.10
N ALA A 158 -4.00 -3.73 -18.66
CA ALA A 158 -4.56 -4.96 -19.24
C ALA A 158 -3.45 -6.00 -19.47
N GLY A 159 -2.47 -6.12 -18.61
CA GLY A 159 -1.41 -7.10 -18.79
C GLY A 159 -0.84 -7.56 -17.47
N ARG A 160 -0.89 -8.85 -17.25
CA ARG A 160 -0.33 -9.56 -16.10
C ARG A 160 1.08 -9.07 -15.81
N TRP A 161 1.26 -8.41 -14.65
CA TRP A 161 2.57 -8.22 -14.05
C TRP A 161 3.21 -9.60 -13.83
N ARG A 162 4.42 -9.80 -14.37
CA ARG A 162 5.24 -10.99 -14.06
C ARG A 162 6.41 -10.53 -13.20
N PRO A 163 6.58 -11.06 -11.97
CA PRO A 163 7.78 -10.82 -11.19
C PRO A 163 8.97 -11.38 -11.98
N GLY A 164 9.95 -10.53 -12.23
CA GLY A 164 11.19 -10.95 -12.86
C GLY A 164 11.88 -11.99 -12.00
N ARG A 165 12.17 -13.16 -12.55
CA ARG A 165 12.98 -14.19 -11.90
C ARG A 165 14.31 -13.58 -11.47
N ARG A 166 14.65 -13.74 -10.19
CA ARG A 166 16.00 -13.44 -9.68
C ARG A 166 17.01 -14.21 -10.52
N ARG A 167 17.88 -13.50 -11.22
CA ARG A 167 19.17 -14.05 -11.65
C ARG A 167 20.19 -13.62 -10.60
N PRO A 168 20.88 -14.54 -9.91
CA PRO A 168 21.99 -14.17 -9.03
C PRO A 168 23.14 -13.63 -9.88
N GLY A 169 23.73 -12.53 -9.47
CA GLY A 169 25.08 -12.16 -9.84
C GLY A 169 25.32 -11.28 -11.06
N ARG A 170 24.56 -10.19 -11.27
CA ARG A 170 25.07 -9.07 -12.08
C ARG A 170 24.77 -7.74 -11.41
N ALA A 171 25.83 -7.13 -10.85
CA ALA A 171 25.80 -5.75 -10.43
C ALA A 171 25.45 -4.85 -11.61
N CYS A 172 24.42 -4.03 -11.45
CA CYS A 172 24.06 -3.03 -12.44
C CYS A 172 25.04 -1.86 -12.29
N ARG A 173 25.97 -1.69 -13.24
CA ARG A 173 26.79 -0.47 -13.35
C ARG A 173 25.85 0.65 -13.83
N ALA A 174 25.67 1.68 -13.01
CA ALA A 174 25.12 2.93 -13.47
C ALA A 174 26.12 3.55 -14.46
N ARG A 175 25.69 3.85 -15.66
CA ARG A 175 26.37 4.83 -16.52
C ARG A 175 25.62 6.14 -16.33
N LEU A 176 26.36 7.15 -15.88
CA LEU A 176 25.96 8.54 -15.90
C LEU A 176 25.82 9.02 -17.35
#